data_55fda2f2e51fc144452f964452f7053e
#
_entry.id   55fda2f2e51fc144452f964452f7053e
#
_cell.length_a   1.000
_cell.length_b   1.000
_cell.length_c   1.000
_cell.angle_alpha   90.00
_cell.angle_beta   90.00
_cell.angle_gamma   90.00
#
_symmetry.space_group_name_H-M   'P 1'
#
loop_
_entity.id
_entity.type
_entity.pdbx_description
1 polymer ?
#
loop_
_entity_poly.entity_id
_entity_poly.type
_entity_poly.pdbx_seq_one_letter_code
_entity_poly.pdbx_strand_id
1 'polypeptide(L)'
;MALLLIGAASCSDSASGNGLAAEPELISIIPVSGASGCTAIISGVNFAAEQSANKVFMDGKEAQVVSSSKNRIQIVTPEHADGKVDVKVSVNGTEVSGLDFTYVTLAEPEVKITALRPSFGFVGDNVTILGENFSDELADMSVTFDGVKANILTTSSSALSVTAPEHARGRVTVEVKNGTKTAVAEFTYVELMVEKSTPSEGGAGTIVTIYGEGFSEELANNVVMVGDQVLTVTEATATTLKVEMPALGTGTYTFTVKVGERVCTGGSFTVAPLWYVETVAGSSVRGTKDGIGKAANLETVQHLAIGPDGKVWFTSRGGAGRDAIRTLDPKTWEVKTVIGIDNALIKNTHPWGSTFDSKGNYYATGKAAGKVFKIAAGTNEISVLPLPAHKLTTNSMCVLTDAQDNLYLLNRDAGTEAKPSYISVYDKNLVLKHDWPVKLFAEHMAWNKDKTKLYIGTTGAPFGIFEFDPATGEMKKIAGTKDKPANAAATTDGEPGNPLTATIGQIEGMAVDAEGNLWFSDVTTATVRVLVPGEGGDYTKGTVKTRAGMNFVSKYPGVDGLGTNAGFKYPCGLLPMPDGSMLLADGTGFTIRRIYSK
;
A
#
# COMPACT_ATOMS: atom_id res chain seq x y z
N MET A 1 -17.52 24.71 58.35
CA MET A 1 -18.21 25.92 58.87
C MET A 1 -19.36 25.43 59.74
N ALA A 2 -19.13 25.37 61.03
CA ALA A 2 -20.17 25.29 62.05
C ALA A 2 -19.58 25.90 63.31
N LEU A 3 -20.03 27.09 63.58
CA LEU A 3 -19.69 27.91 64.74
C LEU A 3 -20.63 27.49 65.87
N LEU A 4 -20.10 27.10 67.01
CA LEU A 4 -20.89 26.94 68.22
C LEU A 4 -20.42 27.93 69.27
N LEU A 5 -21.18 28.95 69.49
CA LEU A 5 -21.11 29.86 70.64
C LEU A 5 -21.56 29.10 71.89
N ILE A 6 -20.78 29.20 72.93
CA ILE A 6 -21.27 28.91 74.30
C ILE A 6 -20.98 30.13 75.15
N GLY A 7 -22.09 30.62 75.73
CA GLY A 7 -22.16 31.81 76.51
C GLY A 7 -21.47 31.73 77.88
N ALA A 8 -21.08 32.89 78.29
CA ALA A 8 -20.52 33.12 79.63
C ALA A 8 -21.64 33.13 80.70
N ALA A 9 -21.43 32.42 81.76
CA ALA A 9 -22.12 32.67 83.04
C ALA A 9 -21.07 33.00 84.11
N SER A 10 -21.14 34.22 84.57
CA SER A 10 -20.43 34.65 85.78
C SER A 10 -21.13 34.21 87.01
N CYS A 11 -20.43 33.69 87.99
CA CYS A 11 -20.81 33.79 89.41
C CYS A 11 -19.56 33.94 90.31
N SER A 12 -19.55 35.02 91.02
CA SER A 12 -18.68 35.26 92.18
C SER A 12 -19.10 34.40 93.35
N ASP A 13 -18.22 33.78 94.12
CA ASP A 13 -17.93 34.23 95.45
C ASP A 13 -16.91 33.39 96.20
N SER A 14 -16.14 34.05 97.02
CA SER A 14 -15.20 33.73 98.01
C SER A 14 -15.49 32.50 98.88
N ALA A 15 -14.53 31.68 99.16
CA ALA A 15 -14.11 31.34 100.55
C ALA A 15 -12.85 30.47 100.58
N SER A 16 -11.96 30.85 101.46
CA SER A 16 -10.73 30.21 101.96
C SER A 16 -10.89 28.73 102.27
N GLY A 17 -9.96 27.90 101.81
CA GLY A 17 -9.80 26.52 102.31
C GLY A 17 -8.73 25.75 101.51
N ASN A 18 -7.61 25.47 102.15
CA ASN A 18 -6.57 24.48 101.81
C ASN A 18 -6.44 24.09 100.35
N GLY A 19 -5.41 24.62 99.66
CA GLY A 19 -5.11 24.28 98.27
C GLY A 19 -4.61 22.84 98.15
N LEU A 20 -5.54 21.99 97.81
CA LEU A 20 -5.17 20.84 96.99
C LEU A 20 -4.95 21.40 95.55
N ALA A 21 -3.72 21.24 95.01
CA ALA A 21 -3.46 21.55 93.62
C ALA A 21 -4.46 20.80 92.78
N ALA A 22 -5.22 21.53 91.90
CA ALA A 22 -6.22 20.88 91.04
C ALA A 22 -5.46 19.87 90.17
N GLU A 23 -5.95 18.62 90.18
CA GLU A 23 -5.36 17.52 89.41
C GLU A 23 -5.35 17.84 87.89
N PRO A 24 -4.27 17.45 87.21
CA PRO A 24 -4.21 17.61 85.75
C PRO A 24 -5.21 16.66 85.07
N GLU A 25 -5.82 17.14 83.98
CA GLU A 25 -6.77 16.34 83.15
C GLU A 25 -6.41 16.47 81.68
N LEU A 26 -6.44 15.37 80.97
CA LEU A 26 -6.18 15.30 79.52
C LEU A 26 -7.52 15.39 78.80
N ILE A 27 -7.58 16.23 77.72
CA ILE A 27 -8.76 16.44 76.90
C ILE A 27 -8.57 15.83 75.50
N SER A 28 -7.42 16.12 74.86
CA SER A 28 -7.15 15.66 73.52
C SER A 28 -5.66 15.70 73.15
N ILE A 29 -5.25 14.87 72.18
CA ILE A 29 -3.97 14.96 71.47
C ILE A 29 -4.21 15.19 69.99
N ILE A 30 -3.52 16.12 69.39
CA ILE A 30 -3.66 16.46 67.95
C ILE A 30 -2.27 16.65 67.36
N PRO A 31 -1.94 15.88 66.28
CA PRO A 31 -2.75 14.82 65.64
C PRO A 31 -2.88 13.60 66.53
N VAL A 32 -3.90 12.76 66.31
CA VAL A 32 -4.10 11.47 67.02
C VAL A 32 -3.22 10.35 66.48
N SER A 33 -2.53 10.59 65.38
CA SER A 33 -1.58 9.66 64.78
C SER A 33 -0.48 10.40 64.01
N GLY A 34 0.67 9.78 63.87
CA GLY A 34 1.80 10.34 63.13
C GLY A 34 3.03 9.44 63.19
N ALA A 35 4.09 9.82 62.49
CA ALA A 35 5.38 9.12 62.55
C ALA A 35 6.15 9.49 63.82
N SER A 36 7.15 8.67 64.19
CA SER A 36 8.14 9.02 65.17
C SER A 36 8.79 10.36 64.81
N GLY A 37 9.03 11.23 65.83
CA GLY A 37 9.59 12.56 65.64
C GLY A 37 8.58 13.63 65.19
N CYS A 38 7.31 13.30 65.01
CA CYS A 38 6.29 14.29 64.64
C CYS A 38 5.91 15.17 65.87
N THR A 39 5.47 16.39 65.58
CA THR A 39 4.96 17.31 66.60
C THR A 39 3.53 16.98 66.93
N ALA A 40 3.19 16.83 68.21
CA ALA A 40 1.84 16.68 68.71
C ALA A 40 1.52 17.69 69.83
N ILE A 41 0.26 18.03 69.94
CA ILE A 41 -0.24 18.98 70.95
C ILE A 41 -1.23 18.24 71.84
N ILE A 42 -0.94 18.22 73.11
CA ILE A 42 -1.82 17.72 74.14
C ILE A 42 -2.56 18.90 74.75
N SER A 43 -3.90 18.87 74.72
CA SER A 43 -4.74 19.84 75.38
C SER A 43 -5.32 19.23 76.64
N GLY A 44 -5.43 20.02 77.68
CA GLY A 44 -5.92 19.61 78.97
C GLY A 44 -6.15 20.78 79.92
N VAL A 45 -6.22 20.52 81.20
CA VAL A 45 -6.28 21.57 82.25
C VAL A 45 -5.29 21.29 83.35
N ASN A 46 -4.92 22.31 84.11
CA ASN A 46 -4.02 22.25 85.24
C ASN A 46 -2.56 21.75 84.94
N PHE A 47 -2.12 21.94 83.69
CA PHE A 47 -0.72 21.72 83.37
C PHE A 47 0.19 22.78 84.00
N ALA A 48 1.45 22.49 84.18
CA ALA A 48 2.41 23.47 84.61
C ALA A 48 2.81 24.42 83.48
N ALA A 49 2.95 25.71 83.80
CA ALA A 49 3.44 26.67 82.83
C ALA A 49 4.91 26.47 82.52
N GLU A 50 5.65 25.99 83.49
CA GLU A 50 7.07 25.65 83.36
C GLU A 50 7.19 24.32 82.58
N GLN A 51 7.96 24.35 81.52
CA GLN A 51 8.13 23.20 80.63
C GLN A 51 8.74 21.98 81.36
N SER A 52 9.73 22.19 82.22
CA SER A 52 10.39 21.13 82.95
C SER A 52 9.57 20.44 84.02
N ALA A 53 8.43 21.01 84.35
CA ALA A 53 7.49 20.45 85.30
C ALA A 53 6.44 19.52 84.66
N ASN A 54 6.42 19.44 83.31
CA ASN A 54 5.59 18.54 82.55
C ASN A 54 6.46 17.47 81.86
N LYS A 55 6.18 16.21 82.12
CA LYS A 55 6.80 15.11 81.41
C LYS A 55 5.69 14.33 80.68
N VAL A 56 5.95 13.97 79.43
CA VAL A 56 5.01 13.21 78.64
C VAL A 56 5.67 11.88 78.27
N PHE A 57 4.94 10.79 78.49
CA PHE A 57 5.41 9.46 78.13
C PHE A 57 4.43 8.84 77.10
N MET A 58 4.99 8.18 76.12
CA MET A 58 4.27 7.45 75.11
C MET A 58 4.77 6.00 75.15
N ASP A 59 3.91 5.07 75.60
CA ASP A 59 4.29 3.67 75.92
C ASP A 59 5.59 3.60 76.76
N GLY A 60 5.64 4.44 77.81
CA GLY A 60 6.79 4.49 78.72
C GLY A 60 8.01 5.21 78.22
N LYS A 61 8.11 5.64 76.99
CA LYS A 61 9.19 6.45 76.43
C LYS A 61 8.87 7.94 76.59
N GLU A 62 9.83 8.70 77.15
CA GLU A 62 9.65 10.10 77.39
C GLU A 62 9.70 10.89 76.07
N ALA A 63 8.68 11.68 75.78
CA ALA A 63 8.58 12.58 74.63
C ALA A 63 9.24 13.93 75.00
N GLN A 64 9.89 14.56 74.03
CA GLN A 64 10.44 15.89 74.19
C GLN A 64 9.32 16.93 74.28
N VAL A 65 9.16 17.57 75.43
CA VAL A 65 8.28 18.72 75.57
C VAL A 65 8.96 19.95 74.96
N VAL A 66 8.30 20.56 73.96
CA VAL A 66 8.82 21.71 73.22
C VAL A 66 8.29 23.04 73.81
N SER A 67 7.05 23.04 74.28
CA SER A 67 6.45 24.18 74.96
C SER A 67 5.29 23.71 75.83
N SER A 68 4.95 24.49 76.88
CA SER A 68 3.82 24.23 77.74
C SER A 68 3.12 25.51 78.20
N SER A 69 1.87 25.37 78.55
CA SER A 69 1.02 26.36 79.20
C SER A 69 0.02 25.62 80.11
N LYS A 70 -0.79 26.33 80.87
CA LYS A 70 -1.76 25.71 81.80
C LYS A 70 -2.79 24.76 81.15
N ASN A 71 -2.94 24.83 79.81
CA ASN A 71 -3.94 24.03 79.08
C ASN A 71 -3.42 23.36 77.84
N ARG A 72 -2.10 23.45 77.56
CA ARG A 72 -1.49 22.90 76.32
C ARG A 72 -0.05 22.51 76.58
N ILE A 73 0.30 21.32 76.11
CA ILE A 73 1.69 20.86 76.00
C ILE A 73 1.97 20.48 74.56
N GLN A 74 3.04 21.00 73.98
CA GLN A 74 3.53 20.60 72.67
C GLN A 74 4.73 19.68 72.85
N ILE A 75 4.69 18.57 72.14
CA ILE A 75 5.73 17.53 72.20
C ILE A 75 6.26 17.20 70.83
N VAL A 76 7.44 16.60 70.79
CA VAL A 76 7.94 15.77 69.70
C VAL A 76 7.85 14.31 70.16
N THR A 77 7.14 13.48 69.35
CA THR A 77 6.93 12.08 69.67
C THR A 77 8.24 11.29 69.67
N PRO A 78 8.51 10.41 70.64
CA PRO A 78 9.70 9.58 70.68
C PRO A 78 9.69 8.52 69.56
N GLU A 79 10.86 7.91 69.27
CA GLU A 79 10.92 6.75 68.35
C GLU A 79 10.11 5.60 68.89
N HIS A 80 9.22 5.09 68.04
CA HIS A 80 8.35 3.95 68.35
C HIS A 80 7.96 3.15 67.10
N ALA A 81 7.73 1.85 67.25
CA ALA A 81 7.18 1.02 66.16
C ALA A 81 5.72 1.40 65.92
N ASP A 82 5.22 1.12 64.68
CA ASP A 82 3.81 1.33 64.36
C ASP A 82 2.90 0.64 65.35
N GLY A 83 1.85 1.36 65.76
CA GLY A 83 0.87 0.84 66.69
C GLY A 83 0.26 1.91 67.57
N LYS A 84 -0.79 1.56 68.26
CA LYS A 84 -1.50 2.40 69.24
C LYS A 84 -0.79 2.37 70.56
N VAL A 85 -0.49 3.52 71.15
CA VAL A 85 0.21 3.69 72.42
C VAL A 85 -0.59 4.58 73.38
N ASP A 86 -0.50 4.32 74.68
CA ASP A 86 -1.06 5.17 75.71
C ASP A 86 -0.19 6.42 75.91
N VAL A 87 -0.81 7.58 76.07
CA VAL A 87 -0.18 8.87 76.35
C VAL A 87 -0.40 9.20 77.84
N LYS A 88 0.70 9.26 78.56
CA LYS A 88 0.73 9.63 79.98
C LYS A 88 1.42 10.96 80.15
N VAL A 89 0.82 11.84 80.92
CA VAL A 89 1.41 13.14 81.29
C VAL A 89 1.66 13.18 82.80
N SER A 90 2.83 13.56 83.22
CA SER A 90 3.17 13.84 84.64
C SER A 90 3.37 15.32 84.82
N VAL A 91 2.59 15.94 85.66
CA VAL A 91 2.66 17.37 85.98
C VAL A 91 3.08 17.51 87.47
N ASN A 92 4.23 18.04 87.72
CA ASN A 92 4.83 18.15 89.06
C ASN A 92 4.83 16.80 89.87
N GLY A 93 4.91 15.68 89.13
CA GLY A 93 4.89 14.33 89.71
C GLY A 93 3.52 13.69 89.79
N THR A 94 2.42 14.40 89.49
CA THR A 94 1.08 13.84 89.43
C THR A 94 0.86 13.32 87.98
N GLU A 95 0.61 12.02 87.88
CA GLU A 95 0.37 11.35 86.57
C GLU A 95 -1.08 11.33 86.16
N VAL A 96 -1.36 11.55 84.89
CA VAL A 96 -2.66 11.42 84.25
C VAL A 96 -2.47 10.70 82.89
N SER A 97 -3.39 9.80 82.56
CA SER A 97 -3.44 9.04 81.29
C SER A 97 -4.87 9.05 80.75
N GLY A 98 -5.10 8.51 79.57
CA GLY A 98 -6.44 8.40 78.96
C GLY A 98 -6.52 8.98 77.56
N LEU A 99 -5.37 9.31 76.97
CA LEU A 99 -5.27 9.62 75.54
C LEU A 99 -4.43 8.56 74.85
N ASP A 100 -4.80 8.27 73.63
CA ASP A 100 -4.08 7.33 72.76
C ASP A 100 -3.45 8.11 71.61
N PHE A 101 -2.26 7.65 71.17
CA PHE A 101 -1.64 8.09 69.92
C PHE A 101 -1.26 6.89 69.08
N THR A 102 -1.46 6.98 67.75
CA THR A 102 -1.11 5.87 66.85
C THR A 102 0.13 6.23 66.03
N TYR A 103 1.19 5.48 66.24
CA TYR A 103 2.36 5.56 65.36
C TYR A 103 2.07 4.89 64.06
N VAL A 104 2.43 5.58 62.93
CA VAL A 104 2.32 5.08 61.59
C VAL A 104 3.58 5.40 60.80
N THR A 105 4.10 4.42 60.11
CA THR A 105 5.17 4.65 59.14
C THR A 105 4.56 5.28 57.90
N LEU A 106 4.96 6.49 57.56
CA LEU A 106 4.55 7.09 56.27
C LEU A 106 5.21 6.29 55.16
N ALA A 107 4.40 5.65 54.34
CA ALA A 107 4.91 4.99 53.13
C ALA A 107 5.63 6.03 52.26
N GLU A 108 6.86 5.74 51.89
CA GLU A 108 7.54 6.55 50.89
C GLU A 108 6.76 6.49 49.57
N PRO A 109 6.58 7.63 48.90
CA PRO A 109 5.83 7.68 47.66
C PRO A 109 6.48 6.77 46.60
N GLU A 110 5.64 6.02 45.92
CA GLU A 110 6.08 5.14 44.82
C GLU A 110 6.54 5.96 43.62
N VAL A 111 7.67 5.57 43.04
CA VAL A 111 8.14 6.12 41.76
C VAL A 111 7.24 5.63 40.65
N LYS A 112 6.85 6.51 39.75
CA LYS A 112 6.02 6.16 38.58
C LYS A 112 6.56 6.77 37.30
N ILE A 113 6.50 6.02 36.20
CA ILE A 113 6.69 6.54 34.85
C ILE A 113 5.30 6.69 34.22
N THR A 114 5.00 7.88 33.71
CA THR A 114 3.72 8.17 33.04
C THR A 114 3.84 8.19 31.52
N ALA A 115 5.01 8.55 30.99
CA ALA A 115 5.28 8.52 29.55
C ALA A 115 6.78 8.61 29.24
N LEU A 116 7.19 8.08 28.10
CA LEU A 116 8.47 8.38 27.45
C LEU A 116 8.21 9.23 26.21
N ARG A 117 9.05 10.24 25.99
CA ARG A 117 8.95 11.15 24.82
C ARG A 117 10.33 11.39 24.22
N PRO A 118 10.59 10.87 23.00
CA PRO A 118 9.74 9.92 22.27
C PRO A 118 9.73 8.53 22.95
N SER A 119 8.73 7.69 22.62
CA SER A 119 8.66 6.29 23.08
C SER A 119 9.42 5.31 22.19
N PHE A 120 10.01 5.80 21.13
CA PHE A 120 10.92 5.08 20.24
C PHE A 120 12.02 6.04 19.76
N GLY A 121 13.13 5.50 19.31
CA GLY A 121 14.24 6.32 18.83
C GLY A 121 15.51 5.50 18.57
N PHE A 122 16.59 6.19 18.39
CA PHE A 122 17.87 5.60 18.05
C PHE A 122 18.82 5.65 19.27
N VAL A 123 19.89 4.89 19.17
CA VAL A 123 21.04 5.05 20.05
C VAL A 123 21.52 6.50 20.01
N GLY A 124 21.75 7.07 21.19
CA GLY A 124 22.22 8.44 21.34
C GLY A 124 21.12 9.51 21.34
N ASP A 125 19.86 9.16 21.07
CA ASP A 125 18.76 10.12 21.14
C ASP A 125 18.45 10.51 22.59
N ASN A 126 18.00 11.76 22.77
CA ASN A 126 17.51 12.22 24.06
C ASN A 126 16.06 11.76 24.26
N VAL A 127 15.83 11.11 25.39
CA VAL A 127 14.50 10.63 25.80
C VAL A 127 14.11 11.36 27.10
N THR A 128 12.94 11.99 27.09
CA THR A 128 12.33 12.55 28.28
C THR A 128 11.41 11.51 28.91
N ILE A 129 11.71 11.12 30.13
CA ILE A 129 10.91 10.22 30.96
C ILE A 129 10.05 11.10 31.87
N LEU A 130 8.75 11.12 31.65
CA LEU A 130 7.78 11.82 32.49
C LEU A 130 7.29 10.87 33.59
N GLY A 131 7.12 11.40 34.80
CA GLY A 131 6.71 10.57 35.93
C GLY A 131 6.37 11.36 37.20
N GLU A 132 6.37 10.65 38.31
CA GLU A 132 6.07 11.17 39.63
C GLU A 132 7.10 10.63 40.63
N ASN A 133 7.43 11.48 41.64
CA ASN A 133 8.29 11.12 42.78
C ASN A 133 9.74 10.76 42.37
N PHE A 134 10.26 11.40 41.32
CA PHE A 134 11.68 11.36 41.00
C PHE A 134 12.44 12.26 42.00
N SER A 135 13.75 12.04 42.19
CA SER A 135 14.60 12.94 42.97
C SER A 135 15.10 14.10 42.11
N ASP A 136 15.19 15.29 42.68
CA ASP A 136 15.85 16.45 42.07
C ASP A 136 17.38 16.31 42.06
N GLU A 137 17.93 15.35 42.86
CA GLU A 137 19.36 15.05 42.93
C GLU A 137 19.73 13.92 41.97
N LEU A 138 20.64 14.18 41.05
CA LEU A 138 21.13 13.21 40.08
C LEU A 138 21.71 11.93 40.69
N ALA A 139 22.34 12.07 41.85
CA ALA A 139 23.00 10.96 42.54
C ALA A 139 22.04 9.87 43.02
N ASP A 140 20.80 10.25 43.28
CA ASP A 140 19.75 9.34 43.77
C ASP A 140 19.06 8.57 42.65
N MET A 141 19.24 9.04 41.40
CA MET A 141 18.53 8.50 40.22
C MET A 141 19.44 7.55 39.43
N SER A 142 18.83 6.49 38.96
CA SER A 142 19.44 5.59 37.97
C SER A 142 18.42 5.18 36.89
N VAL A 143 18.85 5.22 35.66
CA VAL A 143 18.02 4.80 34.51
C VAL A 143 18.78 3.75 33.70
N THR A 144 18.12 2.66 33.37
CA THR A 144 18.67 1.61 32.49
C THR A 144 17.70 1.25 31.40
N PHE A 145 18.23 0.82 30.24
CA PHE A 145 17.51 0.26 29.12
C PHE A 145 17.94 -1.23 28.98
N ASP A 146 17.07 -2.17 29.32
CA ASP A 146 17.40 -3.60 29.47
C ASP A 146 18.70 -3.83 30.28
N GLY A 147 18.85 -3.07 31.36
CA GLY A 147 20.03 -3.14 32.24
C GLY A 147 21.26 -2.33 31.80
N VAL A 148 21.27 -1.80 30.56
CA VAL A 148 22.33 -0.90 30.10
C VAL A 148 22.10 0.51 30.65
N LYS A 149 23.09 1.04 31.40
CA LYS A 149 22.96 2.33 32.08
C LYS A 149 22.89 3.49 31.09
N ALA A 150 21.84 4.32 31.23
CA ALA A 150 21.70 5.57 30.49
C ALA A 150 22.42 6.72 31.18
N ASN A 151 22.86 7.70 30.39
CA ASN A 151 23.38 8.95 30.93
C ASN A 151 22.21 9.90 31.24
N ILE A 152 22.02 10.29 32.49
CA ILE A 152 20.99 11.25 32.89
C ILE A 152 21.56 12.66 32.70
N LEU A 153 20.88 13.44 31.88
CA LEU A 153 21.23 14.83 31.56
C LEU A 153 20.65 15.81 32.57
N THR A 154 19.38 15.61 32.93
CA THR A 154 18.67 16.44 33.91
C THR A 154 17.65 15.61 34.68
N THR A 155 17.33 16.02 35.91
CA THR A 155 16.30 15.44 36.76
C THR A 155 15.46 16.53 37.41
N SER A 156 14.21 16.22 37.67
CA SER A 156 13.26 16.96 38.49
C SER A 156 12.26 15.98 39.08
N SER A 157 11.42 16.39 40.01
CA SER A 157 10.43 15.53 40.66
C SER A 157 9.39 14.89 39.67
N SER A 158 9.31 15.41 38.44
CA SER A 158 8.33 14.94 37.44
C SER A 158 8.92 14.56 36.08
N ALA A 159 10.20 14.76 35.84
CA ALA A 159 10.82 14.47 34.55
C ALA A 159 12.33 14.17 34.67
N LEU A 160 12.79 13.21 33.88
CA LEU A 160 14.20 12.91 33.63
C LEU A 160 14.46 13.09 32.13
N SER A 161 15.60 13.71 31.80
CA SER A 161 16.11 13.66 30.42
C SER A 161 17.35 12.74 30.42
N VAL A 162 17.32 11.75 29.51
CA VAL A 162 18.39 10.75 29.40
C VAL A 162 18.83 10.58 27.96
N THR A 163 20.08 10.16 27.75
CA THR A 163 20.55 9.71 26.45
C THR A 163 20.33 8.20 26.33
N ALA A 164 19.62 7.75 25.30
CA ALA A 164 19.41 6.32 25.02
C ALA A 164 20.75 5.63 24.78
N PRO A 165 21.14 4.62 25.62
CA PRO A 165 22.42 3.94 25.50
C PRO A 165 22.49 3.04 24.27
N GLU A 166 23.70 2.51 23.97
CA GLU A 166 23.83 1.52 22.88
C GLU A 166 22.99 0.28 23.13
N HIS A 167 22.18 -0.07 22.15
CA HIS A 167 21.34 -1.26 22.17
C HIS A 167 21.00 -1.71 20.76
N ALA A 168 20.75 -3.01 20.58
CA ALA A 168 20.21 -3.55 19.32
C ALA A 168 18.77 -3.06 19.07
N ARG A 169 18.37 -2.99 17.80
CA ARG A 169 16.98 -2.72 17.40
C ARG A 169 16.01 -3.63 18.13
N GLY A 170 14.90 -3.08 18.60
CA GLY A 170 13.83 -3.82 19.26
C GLY A 170 13.28 -3.11 20.49
N ARG A 171 12.30 -3.73 21.11
CA ARG A 171 11.65 -3.24 22.33
C ARG A 171 12.50 -3.59 23.54
N VAL A 172 12.68 -2.64 24.42
CA VAL A 172 13.45 -2.75 25.65
C VAL A 172 12.68 -2.20 26.85
N THR A 173 13.01 -2.69 28.03
CA THR A 173 12.47 -2.18 29.29
C THR A 173 13.35 -1.04 29.80
N VAL A 174 12.75 0.12 29.98
CA VAL A 174 13.37 1.26 30.67
C VAL A 174 13.04 1.16 32.16
N GLU A 175 14.04 1.02 32.99
CA GLU A 175 13.89 0.99 34.44
C GLU A 175 14.43 2.31 35.03
N VAL A 176 13.62 2.97 35.85
CA VAL A 176 13.98 4.15 36.63
C VAL A 176 14.01 3.76 38.10
N LYS A 177 15.13 4.07 38.80
CA LYS A 177 15.29 3.88 40.25
C LYS A 177 15.47 5.20 40.93
N ASN A 178 14.79 5.37 42.07
CA ASN A 178 15.02 6.40 43.07
C ASN A 178 15.23 5.70 44.43
N GLY A 179 16.48 5.62 44.90
CA GLY A 179 16.83 4.78 46.05
C GLY A 179 16.46 3.31 45.85
N THR A 180 15.54 2.81 46.69
CA THR A 180 15.04 1.41 46.62
C THR A 180 13.79 1.25 45.72
N LYS A 181 13.16 2.35 45.30
CA LYS A 181 11.93 2.35 44.49
C LYS A 181 12.24 2.27 43.03
N THR A 182 11.40 1.53 42.30
CA THR A 182 11.62 1.24 40.89
C THR A 182 10.32 1.40 40.10
N ALA A 183 10.41 1.98 38.90
CA ALA A 183 9.33 2.00 37.90
C ALA A 183 9.85 1.56 36.54
N VAL A 184 8.99 0.97 35.73
CA VAL A 184 9.36 0.47 34.41
C VAL A 184 8.42 1.00 33.32
N ALA A 185 8.98 1.16 32.13
CA ALA A 185 8.25 1.48 30.91
C ALA A 185 8.93 0.81 29.70
N GLU A 186 8.31 0.89 28.53
CA GLU A 186 8.88 0.33 27.31
C GLU A 186 9.39 1.44 26.38
N PHE A 187 10.53 1.19 25.76
CA PHE A 187 11.11 2.01 24.69
C PHE A 187 11.44 1.11 23.51
N THR A 188 11.33 1.62 22.29
CA THR A 188 11.65 0.84 21.08
C THR A 188 12.84 1.46 20.35
N TYR A 189 13.94 0.73 20.26
CA TYR A 189 15.03 1.09 19.37
C TYR A 189 14.66 0.78 17.92
N VAL A 190 14.80 1.76 17.05
CA VAL A 190 14.50 1.67 15.62
C VAL A 190 15.76 1.93 14.79
N GLU A 191 15.72 1.48 13.53
CA GLU A 191 16.68 1.88 12.51
C GLU A 191 15.96 2.73 11.45
N LEU A 192 16.66 3.73 10.92
CA LEU A 192 16.12 4.47 9.79
C LEU A 192 16.17 3.59 8.55
N MET A 193 15.02 3.17 8.04
CA MET A 193 14.93 2.35 6.84
C MET A 193 13.67 2.64 6.02
N VAL A 194 13.78 2.44 4.71
CA VAL A 194 12.65 2.43 3.78
C VAL A 194 12.45 1.01 3.28
N GLU A 195 11.25 0.46 3.49
CA GLU A 195 10.89 -0.90 3.06
C GLU A 195 10.32 -0.91 1.64
N LYS A 196 9.35 -0.05 1.37
CA LYS A 196 8.64 0.04 0.10
C LYS A 196 7.98 1.40 -0.11
N SER A 197 7.48 1.61 -1.32
CA SER A 197 6.67 2.78 -1.68
C SER A 197 5.42 2.37 -2.46
N THR A 198 4.32 3.10 -2.29
CA THR A 198 3.04 2.82 -2.96
C THR A 198 2.30 4.13 -3.30
N PRO A 199 1.82 4.33 -4.53
CA PRO A 199 2.05 3.46 -5.69
C PRO A 199 3.52 3.41 -6.10
N SER A 200 3.94 2.32 -6.78
CA SER A 200 5.32 2.16 -7.27
C SER A 200 5.55 2.76 -8.65
N GLU A 201 4.52 3.32 -9.29
CA GLU A 201 4.60 4.00 -10.58
C GLU A 201 3.58 5.13 -10.69
N GLY A 202 3.88 6.11 -11.53
CA GLY A 202 3.01 7.26 -11.81
C GLY A 202 3.75 8.37 -12.54
N GLY A 203 3.20 9.57 -12.51
CA GLY A 203 3.78 10.78 -13.07
C GLY A 203 3.90 11.90 -12.04
N ALA A 204 4.17 13.11 -12.51
CA ALA A 204 4.14 14.32 -11.68
C ALA A 204 2.78 14.48 -10.98
N GLY A 205 2.79 14.91 -9.72
CA GLY A 205 1.59 15.06 -8.89
C GLY A 205 1.08 13.75 -8.26
N THR A 206 1.72 12.61 -8.51
CA THR A 206 1.37 11.36 -7.83
C THR A 206 1.73 11.45 -6.36
N ILE A 207 0.76 11.21 -5.48
CA ILE A 207 1.02 11.10 -4.04
C ILE A 207 1.52 9.69 -3.74
N VAL A 208 2.74 9.59 -3.21
CA VAL A 208 3.39 8.32 -2.86
C VAL A 208 3.49 8.21 -1.35
N THR A 209 3.09 7.06 -0.81
CA THR A 209 3.34 6.69 0.57
C THR A 209 4.59 5.82 0.64
N ILE A 210 5.58 6.26 1.39
CA ILE A 210 6.83 5.56 1.68
C ILE A 210 6.63 4.87 3.02
N TYR A 211 6.83 3.56 3.08
CA TYR A 211 6.75 2.73 4.28
C TYR A 211 8.15 2.40 4.78
N GLY A 212 8.34 2.43 6.09
CA GLY A 212 9.63 2.16 6.72
C GLY A 212 9.60 2.29 8.24
N GLU A 213 10.72 2.62 8.82
CA GLU A 213 10.88 2.85 10.26
C GLU A 213 11.81 4.03 10.53
N GLY A 214 11.72 4.58 11.73
CA GLY A 214 12.62 5.62 12.21
C GLY A 214 12.33 7.00 11.62
N PHE A 215 11.17 7.21 11.01
CA PHE A 215 10.77 8.52 10.53
C PHE A 215 10.36 9.42 11.71
N SER A 216 10.53 10.72 11.56
CA SER A 216 10.05 11.70 12.53
C SER A 216 8.56 11.98 12.31
N GLU A 217 7.80 12.12 13.39
CA GLU A 217 6.41 12.57 13.33
C GLU A 217 6.30 14.06 12.95
N GLU A 218 7.38 14.83 13.17
CA GLU A 218 7.49 16.23 12.74
C GLU A 218 7.90 16.28 11.27
N LEU A 219 7.06 16.85 10.43
CA LEU A 219 7.27 16.91 8.96
C LEU A 219 8.63 17.46 8.57
N ALA A 220 9.04 18.57 9.22
CA ALA A 220 10.26 19.30 8.89
C ALA A 220 11.55 18.52 9.19
N ASN A 221 11.48 17.49 10.03
CA ASN A 221 12.63 16.66 10.38
C ASN A 221 12.90 15.55 9.34
N ASN A 222 11.98 15.32 8.41
CA ASN A 222 12.13 14.34 7.34
C ASN A 222 12.49 15.04 6.04
N VAL A 223 13.68 14.80 5.53
CA VAL A 223 14.07 15.23 4.19
C VAL A 223 14.00 14.03 3.27
N VAL A 224 13.06 14.05 2.33
CA VAL A 224 12.90 13.00 1.33
C VAL A 224 13.40 13.51 -0.01
N MET A 225 14.21 12.71 -0.67
CA MET A 225 14.79 13.03 -1.98
C MET A 225 14.52 11.93 -2.99
N VAL A 226 14.41 12.31 -4.25
CA VAL A 226 14.42 11.42 -5.40
C VAL A 226 15.38 11.95 -6.44
N GLY A 227 16.46 11.21 -6.72
CA GLY A 227 17.62 11.80 -7.40
C GLY A 227 18.13 13.01 -6.61
N ASP A 228 18.31 14.15 -7.29
CA ASP A 228 18.78 15.41 -6.68
C ASP A 228 17.62 16.32 -6.23
N GLN A 229 16.37 15.90 -6.35
CA GLN A 229 15.21 16.71 -6.01
C GLN A 229 14.69 16.39 -4.62
N VAL A 230 14.53 17.43 -3.79
CA VAL A 230 13.89 17.35 -2.48
C VAL A 230 12.38 17.39 -2.66
N LEU A 231 11.68 16.44 -2.02
CA LEU A 231 10.23 16.32 -2.07
C LEU A 231 9.58 16.99 -0.86
N THR A 232 8.39 17.54 -1.05
CA THR A 232 7.57 18.03 0.07
C THR A 232 6.91 16.85 0.77
N VAL A 233 7.21 16.67 2.06
CA VAL A 233 6.52 15.72 2.93
C VAL A 233 5.20 16.36 3.38
N THR A 234 4.08 15.72 3.07
CA THR A 234 2.74 16.23 3.38
C THR A 234 2.12 15.58 4.63
N GLU A 235 2.51 14.35 4.92
CA GLU A 235 2.12 13.63 6.12
C GLU A 235 3.29 12.78 6.62
N ALA A 236 3.46 12.65 7.93
CA ALA A 236 4.50 11.84 8.55
C ALA A 236 3.98 11.11 9.79
N THR A 237 4.39 9.86 9.93
CA THR A 237 4.28 9.04 11.13
C THR A 237 5.62 8.34 11.35
N ALA A 238 5.80 7.64 12.46
CA ALA A 238 7.02 6.86 12.72
C ALA A 238 7.35 5.81 11.64
N THR A 239 6.34 5.41 10.83
CA THR A 239 6.47 4.30 9.85
C THR A 239 6.03 4.66 8.44
N THR A 240 5.49 5.85 8.21
CA THR A 240 5.03 6.28 6.89
C THR A 240 5.34 7.75 6.61
N LEU A 241 5.75 8.05 5.37
CA LEU A 241 5.84 9.41 4.84
C LEU A 241 5.00 9.51 3.57
N LYS A 242 4.25 10.60 3.39
CA LYS A 242 3.60 10.91 2.12
C LYS A 242 4.30 12.07 1.43
N VAL A 243 4.58 11.88 0.15
CA VAL A 243 5.25 12.87 -0.69
C VAL A 243 4.53 13.00 -2.02
N GLU A 244 4.62 14.17 -2.64
CA GLU A 244 4.15 14.41 -4.00
C GLU A 244 5.33 14.31 -4.97
N MET A 245 5.16 13.50 -6.02
CA MET A 245 6.21 13.31 -7.04
C MET A 245 6.33 14.53 -7.93
N PRO A 246 7.54 15.03 -8.16
CA PRO A 246 7.79 16.15 -9.06
C PRO A 246 7.76 15.69 -10.52
N ALA A 247 7.88 16.64 -11.45
CA ALA A 247 8.10 16.31 -12.85
C ALA A 247 9.52 15.75 -13.03
N LEU A 248 9.61 14.45 -13.29
CA LEU A 248 10.84 13.71 -13.56
C LEU A 248 10.81 13.11 -14.96
N GLY A 249 11.97 12.84 -15.52
CA GLY A 249 12.08 12.03 -16.73
C GLY A 249 11.59 10.60 -16.51
N THR A 250 11.34 9.87 -17.59
CA THR A 250 10.98 8.44 -17.49
C THR A 250 12.15 7.65 -16.90
N GLY A 251 11.84 6.73 -15.98
CA GLY A 251 12.85 5.95 -15.29
C GLY A 251 12.42 5.47 -13.92
N THR A 252 13.22 4.63 -13.31
CA THR A 252 13.01 4.16 -11.94
C THR A 252 13.94 4.92 -11.00
N TYR A 253 13.36 5.47 -9.95
CA TYR A 253 14.02 6.30 -8.94
C TYR A 253 13.90 5.63 -7.58
N THR A 254 14.98 5.68 -6.81
CA THR A 254 14.99 5.21 -5.42
C THR A 254 14.85 6.42 -4.50
N PHE A 255 14.08 6.28 -3.43
CA PHE A 255 13.95 7.33 -2.42
C PHE A 255 15.16 7.34 -1.49
N THR A 256 15.64 8.53 -1.16
CA THR A 256 16.59 8.79 -0.08
C THR A 256 15.83 9.54 1.01
N VAL A 257 15.87 9.03 2.24
CA VAL A 257 15.26 9.66 3.42
C VAL A 257 16.35 10.02 4.41
N LYS A 258 16.34 11.28 4.87
CA LYS A 258 17.23 11.77 5.93
C LYS A 258 16.38 12.24 7.11
N VAL A 259 16.76 11.80 8.31
CA VAL A 259 16.19 12.23 9.61
C VAL A 259 17.34 12.59 10.55
N GLY A 260 17.49 13.88 10.84
CA GLY A 260 18.70 14.40 11.50
C GLY A 260 19.94 14.14 10.65
N GLU A 261 20.94 13.47 11.21
CA GLU A 261 22.18 13.08 10.49
C GLU A 261 22.08 11.68 9.86
N ARG A 262 20.99 10.94 10.10
CA ARG A 262 20.81 9.57 9.61
C ARG A 262 20.23 9.58 8.20
N VAL A 263 20.75 8.73 7.33
CA VAL A 263 20.32 8.62 5.93
C VAL A 263 20.09 7.17 5.58
N CYS A 264 19.00 6.89 4.89
CA CYS A 264 18.74 5.59 4.26
C CYS A 264 18.24 5.75 2.83
N THR A 265 18.36 4.68 2.06
CA THR A 265 17.80 4.59 0.71
C THR A 265 16.94 3.34 0.61
N GLY A 266 15.82 3.42 -0.10
CA GLY A 266 14.95 2.26 -0.32
C GLY A 266 13.66 2.65 -0.99
N GLY A 267 12.82 1.66 -1.24
CA GLY A 267 11.63 1.83 -2.06
C GLY A 267 11.99 2.31 -3.48
N SER A 268 11.07 2.21 -4.39
CA SER A 268 11.29 2.70 -5.74
C SER A 268 10.01 3.25 -6.33
N PHE A 269 10.16 4.23 -7.22
CA PHE A 269 9.05 4.79 -7.97
C PHE A 269 9.45 4.89 -9.44
N THR A 270 8.62 4.33 -10.32
CA THR A 270 8.85 4.38 -11.76
C THR A 270 8.01 5.48 -12.38
N VAL A 271 8.67 6.45 -12.97
CA VAL A 271 8.00 7.40 -13.86
C VAL A 271 7.79 6.68 -15.18
N ALA A 272 6.58 6.17 -15.36
CA ALA A 272 6.21 5.50 -16.59
C ALA A 272 5.96 6.53 -17.70
N PRO A 273 6.25 6.18 -18.96
CA PRO A 273 5.92 7.04 -20.07
C PRO A 273 4.41 7.27 -20.15
N LEU A 274 4.01 8.49 -20.44
CA LEU A 274 2.62 8.81 -20.72
C LEU A 274 2.25 8.26 -22.09
N TRP A 275 1.17 7.48 -22.13
CA TRP A 275 0.66 6.90 -23.37
C TRP A 275 -0.37 7.84 -24.00
N TYR A 276 -0.32 7.97 -25.30
CA TYR A 276 -1.24 8.78 -26.09
C TYR A 276 -1.90 7.93 -27.17
N VAL A 277 -3.07 8.34 -27.57
CA VAL A 277 -3.83 7.72 -28.67
C VAL A 277 -4.15 8.77 -29.70
N GLU A 278 -3.89 8.47 -30.97
CA GLU A 278 -4.28 9.29 -32.10
C GLU A 278 -4.94 8.44 -33.21
N THR A 279 -5.90 9.02 -33.91
CA THR A 279 -6.51 8.42 -35.09
C THR A 279 -5.65 8.66 -36.31
N VAL A 280 -5.04 7.62 -36.85
CA VAL A 280 -4.12 7.70 -38.00
C VAL A 280 -4.80 7.41 -39.33
N ALA A 281 -5.93 6.65 -39.33
CA ALA A 281 -6.72 6.43 -40.54
C ALA A 281 -8.21 6.18 -40.21
N GLY A 282 -9.07 6.57 -41.13
CA GLY A 282 -10.53 6.43 -41.02
C GLY A 282 -11.20 7.68 -40.45
N SER A 283 -12.39 7.97 -40.90
CA SER A 283 -13.17 9.17 -40.56
C SER A 283 -14.28 8.92 -39.54
N SER A 284 -14.37 7.71 -38.96
CA SER A 284 -15.52 7.20 -38.21
C SER A 284 -16.81 7.06 -39.03
N VAL A 285 -16.74 7.34 -40.33
CA VAL A 285 -17.80 7.08 -41.28
C VAL A 285 -17.51 5.78 -42.02
N ARG A 286 -18.45 4.85 -41.93
CA ARG A 286 -18.32 3.54 -42.56
C ARG A 286 -18.22 3.62 -44.07
N GLY A 287 -17.27 2.91 -44.70
CA GLY A 287 -17.10 2.87 -46.14
C GLY A 287 -15.80 2.26 -46.64
N THR A 288 -15.55 2.32 -47.94
CA THR A 288 -14.39 1.71 -48.60
C THR A 288 -13.54 2.73 -49.39
N LYS A 289 -13.79 4.02 -49.21
CA LYS A 289 -13.02 5.07 -49.89
C LYS A 289 -11.58 5.07 -49.45
N ASP A 290 -10.66 5.00 -50.41
CA ASP A 290 -9.22 5.20 -50.17
C ASP A 290 -8.91 6.68 -49.88
N GLY A 291 -7.81 6.95 -49.23
CA GLY A 291 -7.35 8.32 -48.89
C GLY A 291 -6.30 8.36 -47.81
N ILE A 292 -5.84 9.59 -47.52
CA ILE A 292 -4.82 9.81 -46.48
C ILE A 292 -5.50 10.14 -45.15
N GLY A 293 -5.10 9.41 -44.08
CA GLY A 293 -5.55 9.68 -42.73
C GLY A 293 -7.08 9.62 -42.60
N LYS A 294 -7.66 10.67 -42.04
CA LYS A 294 -9.11 10.79 -41.81
C LYS A 294 -9.93 11.03 -43.12
N ALA A 295 -9.27 11.18 -44.28
CA ALA A 295 -9.96 11.26 -45.57
C ALA A 295 -10.36 9.89 -46.13
N ALA A 296 -9.81 8.81 -45.60
CA ALA A 296 -10.23 7.45 -45.87
C ALA A 296 -11.54 7.08 -45.13
N ASN A 297 -12.36 6.22 -45.73
CA ASN A 297 -13.47 5.55 -45.02
C ASN A 297 -13.12 4.07 -44.82
N LEU A 298 -13.35 3.56 -43.65
CA LEU A 298 -13.06 2.17 -43.30
C LEU A 298 -14.38 1.41 -43.02
N GLU A 299 -14.41 0.15 -43.37
CA GLU A 299 -15.36 -0.84 -42.83
C GLU A 299 -14.82 -1.35 -41.47
N THR A 300 -15.43 -2.35 -40.89
CA THR A 300 -14.94 -2.94 -39.65
C THR A 300 -13.56 -3.55 -39.86
N VAL A 301 -12.52 -2.91 -39.34
CA VAL A 301 -11.15 -3.42 -39.36
C VAL A 301 -11.00 -4.48 -38.25
N GLN A 302 -10.45 -5.65 -38.57
CA GLN A 302 -10.33 -6.77 -37.63
C GLN A 302 -8.90 -7.08 -37.25
N HIS A 303 -8.01 -7.23 -38.19
CA HIS A 303 -6.65 -7.64 -37.98
C HIS A 303 -5.66 -6.81 -38.78
N LEU A 304 -4.47 -6.63 -38.25
CA LEU A 304 -3.37 -5.86 -38.84
C LEU A 304 -2.13 -6.76 -38.95
N ALA A 305 -1.41 -6.68 -40.06
CA ALA A 305 -0.14 -7.37 -40.26
C ALA A 305 0.84 -6.45 -41.03
N ILE A 306 2.10 -6.42 -40.63
CA ILE A 306 3.13 -5.66 -41.34
C ILE A 306 3.69 -6.50 -42.49
N GLY A 307 3.66 -5.95 -43.70
CA GLY A 307 4.21 -6.58 -44.88
C GLY A 307 5.70 -6.33 -45.06
N PRO A 308 6.36 -7.11 -45.93
CA PRO A 308 7.77 -6.93 -46.22
C PRO A 308 8.09 -5.58 -46.91
N ASP A 309 7.08 -4.93 -47.48
CA ASP A 309 7.13 -3.57 -48.05
C ASP A 309 7.05 -2.47 -46.97
N GLY A 310 6.93 -2.85 -45.67
CA GLY A 310 6.76 -1.94 -44.55
C GLY A 310 5.37 -1.35 -44.42
N LYS A 311 4.42 -1.72 -45.29
CA LYS A 311 3.02 -1.31 -45.16
C LYS A 311 2.27 -2.22 -44.23
N VAL A 312 1.26 -1.66 -43.58
CA VAL A 312 0.33 -2.42 -42.74
C VAL A 312 -0.82 -2.91 -43.58
N TRP A 313 -0.93 -4.21 -43.73
CA TRP A 313 -2.06 -4.86 -44.40
C TRP A 313 -3.16 -5.18 -43.38
N PHE A 314 -4.39 -4.98 -43.76
CA PHE A 314 -5.50 -5.21 -42.84
C PHE A 314 -6.72 -5.78 -43.54
N THR A 315 -7.43 -6.60 -42.79
CA THR A 315 -8.74 -7.14 -43.19
C THR A 315 -9.83 -6.14 -42.85
N SER A 316 -10.73 -5.94 -43.80
CA SER A 316 -11.82 -4.97 -43.70
C SER A 316 -13.12 -5.71 -43.96
N ARG A 317 -13.90 -5.94 -42.91
CA ARG A 317 -15.19 -6.66 -42.97
C ARG A 317 -16.33 -5.68 -43.19
N GLY A 318 -16.98 -5.77 -44.31
CA GLY A 318 -18.16 -4.96 -44.66
C GLY A 318 -19.46 -5.76 -44.67
N GLY A 319 -20.55 -5.19 -44.18
CA GLY A 319 -21.86 -5.74 -44.40
C GLY A 319 -22.26 -5.58 -45.88
N ALA A 320 -23.19 -6.40 -46.37
CA ALA A 320 -23.68 -6.38 -47.76
C ALA A 320 -22.57 -6.57 -48.81
N GLY A 321 -21.59 -7.42 -48.53
CA GLY A 321 -20.54 -7.79 -49.48
C GLY A 321 -19.40 -6.78 -49.65
N ARG A 322 -19.24 -5.81 -48.74
CA ARG A 322 -18.15 -4.82 -48.80
C ARG A 322 -16.86 -5.28 -48.08
N ASP A 323 -16.57 -6.57 -48.16
CA ASP A 323 -15.32 -7.13 -47.67
C ASP A 323 -14.14 -6.70 -48.55
N ALA A 324 -13.01 -6.38 -47.95
CA ALA A 324 -11.82 -5.94 -48.66
C ALA A 324 -10.54 -6.31 -47.90
N ILE A 325 -9.41 -6.38 -48.61
CA ILE A 325 -8.07 -6.38 -48.04
C ILE A 325 -7.39 -5.07 -48.45
N ARG A 326 -6.90 -4.34 -47.50
CA ARG A 326 -6.37 -2.98 -47.72
C ARG A 326 -5.03 -2.80 -47.08
N THR A 327 -4.29 -1.76 -47.45
CA THR A 327 -3.03 -1.38 -46.87
C THR A 327 -3.11 0.03 -46.27
N LEU A 328 -2.26 0.27 -45.26
CA LEU A 328 -1.99 1.56 -44.68
C LEU A 328 -0.47 1.78 -44.74
N ASP A 329 -0.04 2.84 -45.38
CA ASP A 329 1.36 3.26 -45.34
C ASP A 329 1.65 4.00 -44.03
N PRO A 330 2.50 3.50 -43.12
CA PRO A 330 2.73 4.13 -41.81
C PRO A 330 3.52 5.43 -41.89
N LYS A 331 4.10 5.78 -43.05
CA LYS A 331 4.84 7.04 -43.25
C LYS A 331 3.91 8.18 -43.67
N THR A 332 2.89 7.88 -44.45
CA THR A 332 2.00 8.88 -45.04
C THR A 332 0.56 8.77 -44.53
N TRP A 333 0.25 7.70 -43.85
CA TRP A 333 -1.12 7.29 -43.42
C TRP A 333 -2.08 7.13 -44.61
N GLU A 334 -1.54 6.82 -45.80
CA GLU A 334 -2.33 6.56 -46.98
C GLU A 334 -2.95 5.15 -46.92
N VAL A 335 -4.25 5.08 -47.06
CA VAL A 335 -5.00 3.84 -47.18
C VAL A 335 -5.29 3.53 -48.64
N LYS A 336 -4.91 2.30 -49.07
CA LYS A 336 -5.20 1.78 -50.44
C LYS A 336 -5.84 0.41 -50.37
N THR A 337 -6.77 0.19 -51.29
CA THR A 337 -7.43 -1.10 -51.49
C THR A 337 -6.55 -2.00 -52.34
N VAL A 338 -6.23 -3.20 -51.86
CA VAL A 338 -5.51 -4.26 -52.60
C VAL A 338 -6.52 -5.20 -53.27
N ILE A 339 -7.43 -5.77 -52.47
CA ILE A 339 -8.53 -6.59 -52.96
C ILE A 339 -9.84 -5.89 -52.63
N GLY A 340 -10.55 -5.48 -53.65
CA GLY A 340 -11.77 -4.68 -53.51
C GLY A 340 -13.04 -5.53 -53.32
N ILE A 341 -14.12 -4.81 -53.07
CA ILE A 341 -15.44 -5.35 -52.76
C ILE A 341 -16.08 -6.17 -53.90
N ASP A 342 -15.61 -5.98 -55.14
CA ASP A 342 -16.12 -6.68 -56.31
C ASP A 342 -15.45 -8.05 -56.54
N ASN A 343 -14.42 -8.36 -55.79
CA ASN A 343 -13.73 -9.63 -55.90
C ASN A 343 -14.59 -10.78 -55.37
N ALA A 344 -14.97 -11.71 -56.27
CA ALA A 344 -15.86 -12.81 -55.96
C ALA A 344 -15.34 -13.79 -54.90
N LEU A 345 -14.02 -13.91 -54.71
CA LEU A 345 -13.42 -14.81 -53.74
C LEU A 345 -13.58 -14.32 -52.32
N ILE A 346 -13.50 -12.99 -52.06
CA ILE A 346 -13.54 -12.42 -50.73
C ILE A 346 -14.92 -11.93 -50.30
N LYS A 347 -15.79 -11.62 -51.27
CA LYS A 347 -17.13 -11.08 -51.03
C LYS A 347 -17.97 -11.99 -50.12
N ASN A 348 -18.55 -11.43 -49.05
CA ASN A 348 -19.36 -12.15 -48.05
C ASN A 348 -18.58 -13.22 -47.25
N THR A 349 -17.27 -13.17 -47.21
CA THR A 349 -16.47 -14.14 -46.47
C THR A 349 -16.08 -13.67 -45.06
N HIS A 350 -16.30 -12.41 -44.76
CA HIS A 350 -15.91 -11.78 -43.50
C HIS A 350 -14.44 -12.03 -43.20
N PRO A 351 -13.49 -11.38 -43.90
CA PRO A 351 -12.06 -11.55 -43.65
C PRO A 351 -11.73 -11.12 -42.23
N TRP A 352 -10.93 -11.97 -41.53
CA TRP A 352 -10.70 -11.80 -40.09
C TRP A 352 -9.22 -11.76 -39.75
N GLY A 353 -8.59 -12.88 -39.33
CA GLY A 353 -7.17 -12.97 -39.03
C GLY A 353 -6.30 -12.90 -40.28
N SER A 354 -5.08 -12.38 -40.13
CA SER A 354 -4.12 -12.31 -41.25
C SER A 354 -2.65 -12.35 -40.78
N THR A 355 -1.78 -12.79 -41.69
CA THR A 355 -0.33 -12.92 -41.45
C THR A 355 0.43 -12.92 -42.76
N PHE A 356 1.77 -12.83 -42.66
CA PHE A 356 2.70 -13.04 -43.78
C PHE A 356 3.59 -14.26 -43.51
N ASP A 357 4.00 -14.99 -44.54
CA ASP A 357 5.10 -15.93 -44.48
C ASP A 357 6.45 -15.25 -44.73
N SER A 358 7.54 -16.00 -44.59
CA SER A 358 8.91 -15.49 -44.80
C SER A 358 9.20 -15.05 -46.23
N LYS A 359 8.39 -15.49 -47.18
CA LYS A 359 8.50 -15.12 -48.61
C LYS A 359 7.67 -13.90 -48.97
N GLY A 360 6.92 -13.35 -48.00
CA GLY A 360 6.09 -12.19 -48.22
C GLY A 360 4.70 -12.49 -48.80
N ASN A 361 4.26 -13.75 -48.84
CA ASN A 361 2.91 -14.04 -49.16
C ASN A 361 1.97 -13.65 -48.01
N TYR A 362 0.90 -12.97 -48.30
CA TYR A 362 -0.13 -12.61 -47.33
C TYR A 362 -1.20 -13.69 -47.24
N TYR A 363 -1.59 -14.02 -46.02
CA TYR A 363 -2.68 -14.97 -45.75
C TYR A 363 -3.77 -14.27 -44.95
N ALA A 364 -5.03 -14.58 -45.22
CA ALA A 364 -6.18 -14.09 -44.48
C ALA A 364 -7.25 -15.18 -44.34
N THR A 365 -7.91 -15.25 -43.19
CA THR A 365 -9.05 -16.14 -42.98
C THR A 365 -10.34 -15.49 -43.47
N GLY A 366 -11.22 -16.29 -44.05
CA GLY A 366 -12.62 -15.93 -44.34
C GLY A 366 -13.54 -16.61 -43.34
N LYS A 367 -13.85 -15.94 -42.24
CA LYS A 367 -14.61 -16.49 -41.10
C LYS A 367 -15.90 -17.16 -41.52
N ALA A 368 -16.76 -16.46 -42.30
CA ALA A 368 -18.05 -16.96 -42.69
C ALA A 368 -17.97 -18.12 -43.72
N ALA A 369 -16.85 -18.20 -44.45
CA ALA A 369 -16.65 -19.21 -45.50
C ALA A 369 -15.80 -20.39 -45.04
N GLY A 370 -15.17 -20.32 -43.86
CA GLY A 370 -14.20 -21.34 -43.42
C GLY A 370 -13.01 -21.52 -44.36
N LYS A 371 -12.60 -20.43 -45.03
CA LYS A 371 -11.52 -20.45 -46.05
C LYS A 371 -10.29 -19.70 -45.54
N VAL A 372 -9.15 -20.05 -46.12
CA VAL A 372 -7.92 -19.26 -46.03
C VAL A 372 -7.56 -18.76 -47.41
N PHE A 373 -7.36 -17.46 -47.51
CA PHE A 373 -6.94 -16.81 -48.74
C PHE A 373 -5.41 -16.61 -48.72
N LYS A 374 -4.82 -16.63 -49.90
CA LYS A 374 -3.44 -16.29 -50.14
C LYS A 374 -3.37 -15.20 -51.20
N ILE A 375 -2.57 -14.14 -50.94
CA ILE A 375 -2.13 -13.20 -51.98
C ILE A 375 -0.62 -13.44 -52.14
N ALA A 376 -0.20 -13.76 -53.36
CA ALA A 376 1.19 -14.05 -53.67
C ALA A 376 2.07 -12.78 -53.51
N ALA A 377 3.26 -12.95 -53.02
CA ALA A 377 4.23 -11.83 -52.79
C ALA A 377 4.42 -11.02 -54.09
N GLY A 378 4.36 -9.69 -53.96
CA GLY A 378 4.54 -8.76 -55.06
C GLY A 378 3.38 -8.73 -56.07
N THR A 379 2.28 -9.38 -55.79
CA THR A 379 1.08 -9.38 -56.66
C THR A 379 -0.15 -8.91 -55.89
N ASN A 380 -1.26 -8.70 -56.65
CA ASN A 380 -2.59 -8.52 -56.05
C ASN A 380 -3.50 -9.73 -56.39
N GLU A 381 -2.88 -10.87 -56.76
CA GLU A 381 -3.63 -12.06 -57.11
C GLU A 381 -4.01 -12.82 -55.84
N ILE A 382 -5.31 -12.90 -55.59
CA ILE A 382 -5.87 -13.67 -54.47
C ILE A 382 -6.31 -15.05 -54.94
N SER A 383 -6.00 -16.06 -54.13
CA SER A 383 -6.44 -17.44 -54.30
C SER A 383 -6.95 -18.00 -52.99
N VAL A 384 -7.73 -19.09 -53.07
CA VAL A 384 -8.13 -19.89 -51.91
C VAL A 384 -7.12 -21.02 -51.74
N LEU A 385 -6.57 -21.17 -50.53
CA LEU A 385 -5.66 -22.28 -50.23
C LEU A 385 -6.44 -23.62 -50.29
N PRO A 386 -5.91 -24.63 -50.99
CA PRO A 386 -6.50 -25.96 -51.03
C PRO A 386 -6.11 -26.78 -49.79
N LEU A 387 -6.57 -26.33 -48.62
CA LEU A 387 -6.24 -27.01 -47.36
C LEU A 387 -6.95 -28.35 -47.26
N PRO A 388 -6.27 -29.43 -46.85
CA PRO A 388 -6.89 -30.70 -46.51
C PRO A 388 -7.94 -30.54 -45.42
N ALA A 389 -8.89 -31.50 -45.36
CA ALA A 389 -9.90 -31.50 -44.31
C ALA A 389 -9.29 -31.58 -42.91
N HIS A 390 -9.81 -30.80 -42.02
CA HIS A 390 -9.49 -30.75 -40.57
C HIS A 390 -10.78 -30.85 -39.75
N LYS A 391 -10.66 -30.97 -38.43
CA LYS A 391 -11.81 -31.27 -37.54
C LYS A 391 -12.92 -30.23 -37.58
N LEU A 392 -12.57 -28.97 -37.76
CA LEU A 392 -13.53 -27.88 -37.84
C LEU A 392 -13.20 -26.98 -39.01
N THR A 393 -14.11 -26.94 -40.00
CA THR A 393 -13.93 -26.23 -41.28
C THR A 393 -14.71 -24.92 -41.37
N THR A 394 -15.26 -24.45 -40.24
CA THR A 394 -16.02 -23.19 -40.15
C THR A 394 -15.43 -22.27 -39.10
N ASN A 395 -15.79 -20.99 -39.17
CA ASN A 395 -15.32 -19.98 -38.20
C ASN A 395 -13.78 -19.93 -38.05
N SER A 396 -13.06 -19.92 -39.19
CA SER A 396 -11.59 -19.68 -39.16
C SER A 396 -11.31 -18.25 -38.70
N MET A 397 -10.84 -18.11 -37.47
CA MET A 397 -10.74 -16.82 -36.80
C MET A 397 -9.34 -16.19 -36.94
N CYS A 398 -8.30 -16.98 -36.77
CA CYS A 398 -6.94 -16.46 -36.80
C CYS A 398 -6.04 -17.37 -37.65
N VAL A 399 -5.10 -16.77 -38.37
CA VAL A 399 -4.02 -17.47 -39.07
C VAL A 399 -2.69 -16.84 -38.72
N LEU A 400 -1.73 -17.67 -38.39
CA LEU A 400 -0.34 -17.27 -38.09
C LEU A 400 0.63 -18.19 -38.84
N THR A 401 1.86 -17.71 -39.03
CA THR A 401 2.97 -18.52 -39.53
C THR A 401 4.07 -18.60 -38.49
N ASP A 402 4.69 -19.78 -38.37
CA ASP A 402 5.92 -19.95 -37.57
C ASP A 402 7.18 -19.57 -38.37
N ALA A 403 8.36 -19.85 -37.79
CA ALA A 403 9.65 -19.58 -38.42
C ALA A 403 9.97 -20.52 -39.61
N GLN A 404 9.22 -21.60 -39.78
CA GLN A 404 9.36 -22.59 -40.85
C GLN A 404 8.28 -22.43 -41.93
N ASP A 405 7.48 -21.36 -41.87
CA ASP A 405 6.31 -21.11 -42.73
C ASP A 405 5.19 -22.14 -42.59
N ASN A 406 5.11 -22.84 -41.44
CA ASN A 406 3.93 -23.64 -41.13
C ASN A 406 2.74 -22.71 -40.82
N LEU A 407 1.55 -23.08 -41.25
CA LEU A 407 0.31 -22.33 -41.00
C LEU A 407 -0.41 -22.87 -39.76
N TYR A 408 -0.70 -21.99 -38.83
CA TYR A 408 -1.49 -22.25 -37.63
C TYR A 408 -2.86 -21.58 -37.79
N LEU A 409 -3.92 -22.37 -37.81
CA LEU A 409 -5.30 -21.88 -37.95
C LEU A 409 -6.06 -22.09 -36.66
N LEU A 410 -6.63 -21.03 -36.11
CA LEU A 410 -7.62 -21.15 -35.04
C LEU A 410 -9.01 -21.20 -35.63
N ASN A 411 -9.66 -22.34 -35.51
CA ASN A 411 -11.01 -22.57 -35.90
C ASN A 411 -11.90 -22.67 -34.66
N ARG A 412 -12.84 -21.73 -34.52
CA ARG A 412 -13.65 -21.59 -33.32
C ARG A 412 -14.92 -22.40 -33.35
N ASP A 413 -15.19 -23.14 -32.28
CA ASP A 413 -16.53 -23.66 -31.94
C ASP A 413 -16.91 -23.18 -30.52
N ALA A 414 -17.77 -23.89 -29.80
CA ALA A 414 -18.23 -23.51 -28.47
C ALA A 414 -17.15 -23.50 -27.40
N GLY A 415 -15.97 -24.11 -27.65
CA GLY A 415 -14.85 -24.15 -26.70
C GLY A 415 -15.12 -25.05 -25.49
N THR A 416 -16.02 -26.02 -25.63
CA THR A 416 -16.37 -26.98 -24.58
C THR A 416 -15.75 -28.35 -24.86
N GLU A 417 -15.83 -29.29 -23.93
CA GLU A 417 -15.41 -30.68 -24.09
C GLU A 417 -16.09 -31.34 -25.30
N ALA A 418 -17.41 -31.11 -25.45
CA ALA A 418 -18.19 -31.71 -26.53
C ALA A 418 -18.03 -31.00 -27.88
N LYS A 419 -17.68 -29.71 -27.87
CA LYS A 419 -17.49 -28.85 -29.04
C LYS A 419 -16.23 -27.99 -28.86
N PRO A 420 -15.05 -28.59 -28.91
CA PRO A 420 -13.80 -27.84 -28.78
C PRO A 420 -13.55 -26.98 -30.02
N SER A 421 -12.89 -25.85 -29.82
CA SER A 421 -12.20 -25.16 -30.92
C SER A 421 -10.94 -25.96 -31.29
N TYR A 422 -10.34 -25.65 -32.44
CA TYR A 422 -9.14 -26.38 -32.89
C TYR A 422 -8.04 -25.43 -33.35
N ILE A 423 -6.80 -25.77 -33.04
CA ILE A 423 -5.61 -25.22 -33.68
C ILE A 423 -5.12 -26.26 -34.68
N SER A 424 -5.36 -25.99 -35.94
CA SER A 424 -4.94 -26.85 -37.04
C SER A 424 -3.61 -26.37 -37.59
N VAL A 425 -2.62 -27.25 -37.66
CA VAL A 425 -1.25 -26.91 -38.07
C VAL A 425 -0.94 -27.60 -39.39
N TYR A 426 -0.63 -26.81 -40.41
CA TYR A 426 -0.21 -27.27 -41.73
C TYR A 426 1.24 -26.92 -41.96
N ASP A 427 2.01 -27.86 -42.56
CA ASP A 427 3.35 -27.53 -42.98
C ASP A 427 3.35 -26.64 -44.24
N LYS A 428 4.54 -26.15 -44.62
CA LYS A 428 4.72 -25.29 -45.82
C LYS A 428 4.21 -25.90 -47.12
N ASN A 429 3.98 -27.24 -47.19
CA ASN A 429 3.43 -27.96 -48.31
C ASN A 429 1.92 -28.19 -48.16
N LEU A 430 1.28 -27.56 -47.18
CA LEU A 430 -0.13 -27.66 -46.82
C LEU A 430 -0.55 -29.06 -46.34
N VAL A 431 0.38 -29.84 -45.79
CA VAL A 431 0.04 -31.13 -45.18
C VAL A 431 -0.35 -30.89 -43.71
N LEU A 432 -1.54 -31.37 -43.34
CA LEU A 432 -2.02 -31.30 -41.96
C LEU A 432 -1.10 -32.13 -41.04
N LYS A 433 -0.49 -31.51 -40.06
CA LYS A 433 0.40 -32.13 -39.08
C LYS A 433 -0.29 -32.38 -37.75
N HIS A 434 -1.01 -31.39 -37.26
CA HIS A 434 -1.73 -31.47 -36.01
C HIS A 434 -3.07 -30.80 -36.10
N ASP A 435 -4.01 -31.28 -35.30
CA ASP A 435 -5.35 -30.71 -35.14
C ASP A 435 -5.68 -30.75 -33.65
N TRP A 436 -5.10 -29.77 -32.90
CA TRP A 436 -5.14 -29.70 -31.45
C TRP A 436 -6.52 -29.21 -30.98
N PRO A 437 -7.27 -30.02 -30.19
CA PRO A 437 -8.48 -29.53 -29.56
C PRO A 437 -8.17 -28.57 -28.42
N VAL A 438 -8.79 -27.40 -28.44
CA VAL A 438 -8.68 -26.39 -27.38
C VAL A 438 -10.07 -26.09 -26.80
N LYS A 439 -10.19 -26.26 -25.49
CA LYS A 439 -11.46 -26.07 -24.76
C LYS A 439 -11.65 -24.60 -24.40
N LEU A 440 -11.46 -23.71 -25.38
CA LEU A 440 -11.57 -22.26 -25.24
C LEU A 440 -12.47 -21.71 -26.35
N PHE A 441 -13.30 -20.75 -25.97
CA PHE A 441 -13.98 -19.89 -26.92
C PHE A 441 -13.08 -18.71 -27.27
N ALA A 442 -12.23 -18.88 -28.29
CA ALA A 442 -11.13 -17.96 -28.61
C ALA A 442 -11.19 -17.51 -30.06
N GLU A 443 -10.70 -16.30 -30.32
CA GLU A 443 -10.67 -15.70 -31.65
C GLU A 443 -9.28 -15.24 -32.08
N HIS A 444 -8.37 -15.04 -31.13
CA HIS A 444 -7.07 -14.49 -31.41
C HIS A 444 -5.93 -15.32 -30.82
N MET A 445 -4.83 -15.36 -31.56
CA MET A 445 -3.56 -15.92 -31.14
C MET A 445 -2.45 -14.93 -31.45
N ALA A 446 -1.38 -14.95 -30.66
CA ALA A 446 -0.12 -14.26 -30.93
C ALA A 446 1.06 -15.16 -30.60
N TRP A 447 2.12 -15.07 -31.41
CA TRP A 447 3.39 -15.71 -31.07
C TRP A 447 4.12 -14.98 -29.97
N ASN A 448 4.88 -15.72 -29.16
CA ASN A 448 5.98 -15.13 -28.42
C ASN A 448 7.09 -14.69 -29.40
N LYS A 449 8.09 -13.96 -28.90
CA LYS A 449 9.12 -13.32 -29.72
C LYS A 449 9.90 -14.33 -30.62
N ASP A 450 10.17 -15.51 -30.11
CA ASP A 450 10.93 -16.57 -30.81
C ASP A 450 10.05 -17.58 -31.54
N LYS A 451 8.74 -17.37 -31.58
CA LYS A 451 7.73 -18.23 -32.20
C LYS A 451 7.73 -19.68 -31.72
N THR A 452 8.05 -19.88 -30.43
CA THR A 452 8.04 -21.20 -29.80
C THR A 452 6.77 -21.47 -29.00
N LYS A 453 6.06 -20.41 -28.54
CA LYS A 453 4.80 -20.49 -27.80
C LYS A 453 3.74 -19.61 -28.42
N LEU A 454 2.49 -20.06 -28.35
CA LEU A 454 1.32 -19.25 -28.72
C LEU A 454 0.61 -18.73 -27.49
N TYR A 455 0.19 -17.49 -27.54
CA TYR A 455 -0.76 -16.92 -26.58
C TYR A 455 -2.15 -16.88 -27.19
N ILE A 456 -3.13 -17.32 -26.43
CA ILE A 456 -4.53 -17.44 -26.87
C ILE A 456 -5.39 -16.55 -25.98
N GLY A 457 -6.08 -15.59 -26.58
CA GLY A 457 -7.05 -14.73 -25.92
C GLY A 457 -8.47 -15.27 -26.06
N THR A 458 -9.23 -15.27 -24.98
CA THR A 458 -10.61 -15.76 -24.98
C THR A 458 -11.64 -14.65 -25.10
N THR A 459 -12.72 -14.94 -25.86
CA THR A 459 -13.90 -14.08 -25.97
C THR A 459 -15.10 -14.63 -25.20
N GLY A 460 -14.93 -15.79 -24.58
CA GLY A 460 -15.89 -16.47 -23.71
C GLY A 460 -15.22 -17.13 -22.52
N ALA A 461 -16.02 -17.60 -21.56
CA ALA A 461 -15.51 -18.28 -20.37
C ALA A 461 -14.79 -19.61 -20.72
N PRO A 462 -13.70 -19.92 -20.02
CA PRO A 462 -13.03 -19.12 -18.98
C PRO A 462 -12.27 -17.93 -19.59
N PHE A 463 -12.57 -16.72 -19.10
CA PHE A 463 -11.93 -15.50 -19.60
C PHE A 463 -10.46 -15.42 -19.21
N GLY A 464 -9.62 -14.85 -20.08
CA GLY A 464 -8.20 -14.64 -19.84
C GLY A 464 -7.27 -14.97 -21.01
N ILE A 465 -6.00 -15.06 -20.70
CA ILE A 465 -4.91 -15.38 -21.62
C ILE A 465 -4.33 -16.73 -21.25
N PHE A 466 -4.14 -17.56 -22.27
CA PHE A 466 -3.56 -18.89 -22.14
C PHE A 466 -2.28 -18.99 -23.00
N GLU A 467 -1.26 -19.61 -22.45
CA GLU A 467 -0.07 -20.03 -23.19
C GLU A 467 -0.29 -21.45 -23.71
N PHE A 468 0.01 -21.67 -24.96
CA PHE A 468 -0.09 -22.95 -25.66
C PHE A 468 1.29 -23.34 -26.20
N ASP A 469 1.70 -24.57 -25.94
CA ASP A 469 2.91 -25.17 -26.49
C ASP A 469 2.57 -25.97 -27.75
N PRO A 470 2.94 -25.50 -28.95
CA PRO A 470 2.63 -26.20 -30.17
C PRO A 470 3.42 -27.52 -30.37
N ALA A 471 4.50 -27.74 -29.59
CA ALA A 471 5.26 -28.98 -29.66
C ALA A 471 4.62 -30.14 -28.87
N THR A 472 3.89 -29.81 -27.78
CA THR A 472 3.28 -30.80 -26.88
C THR A 472 1.75 -30.77 -26.88
N GLY A 473 1.14 -29.65 -27.29
CA GLY A 473 -0.29 -29.39 -27.17
C GLY A 473 -0.71 -28.97 -25.76
N GLU A 474 0.23 -28.77 -24.83
CA GLU A 474 -0.05 -28.32 -23.48
C GLU A 474 -0.53 -26.88 -23.46
N MET A 475 -1.46 -26.61 -22.55
CA MET A 475 -2.05 -25.27 -22.36
C MET A 475 -2.10 -24.88 -20.90
N LYS A 476 -1.67 -23.63 -20.61
CA LYS A 476 -1.60 -23.08 -19.27
C LYS A 476 -2.24 -21.68 -19.26
N LYS A 477 -3.09 -21.40 -18.29
CA LYS A 477 -3.59 -20.04 -18.07
C LYS A 477 -2.49 -19.17 -17.45
N ILE A 478 -2.25 -17.98 -18.02
CA ILE A 478 -1.19 -17.06 -17.57
C ILE A 478 -1.74 -15.72 -17.06
N ALA A 479 -2.95 -15.33 -17.45
CA ALA A 479 -3.56 -14.09 -16.94
C ALA A 479 -5.09 -14.17 -16.95
N GLY A 480 -5.70 -13.38 -16.08
CA GLY A 480 -7.14 -13.25 -15.94
C GLY A 480 -7.75 -14.09 -14.83
N THR A 481 -8.78 -13.57 -14.18
CA THR A 481 -9.63 -14.31 -13.25
C THR A 481 -10.50 -15.32 -14.03
N LYS A 482 -11.28 -16.14 -13.33
CA LYS A 482 -12.17 -17.12 -13.96
C LYS A 482 -13.31 -16.44 -14.75
N ASP A 483 -13.81 -15.33 -14.22
CA ASP A 483 -15.00 -14.65 -14.72
C ASP A 483 -14.65 -13.29 -15.33
N LYS A 484 -15.44 -12.84 -16.31
CA LYS A 484 -15.31 -11.48 -16.85
C LYS A 484 -15.77 -10.44 -15.83
N PRO A 485 -15.28 -9.19 -15.90
CA PRO A 485 -15.76 -8.13 -15.05
C PRO A 485 -17.27 -7.88 -15.27
N ALA A 486 -18.03 -7.82 -14.18
CA ALA A 486 -19.48 -7.60 -14.23
C ALA A 486 -19.84 -6.17 -14.64
N ASN A 487 -19.00 -5.20 -14.27
CA ASN A 487 -19.18 -3.77 -14.56
C ASN A 487 -17.82 -3.04 -14.48
N ALA A 488 -17.83 -1.72 -14.73
CA ALA A 488 -16.62 -0.89 -14.71
C ALA A 488 -15.85 -0.96 -13.38
N ALA A 489 -16.56 -0.91 -12.27
CA ALA A 489 -15.93 -0.91 -10.95
C ALA A 489 -15.26 -2.25 -10.60
N ALA A 490 -15.64 -3.33 -11.28
CA ALA A 490 -15.07 -4.67 -11.10
C ALA A 490 -13.83 -4.92 -11.97
N THR A 491 -13.44 -3.96 -12.82
CA THR A 491 -12.24 -4.09 -13.67
C THR A 491 -11.01 -3.68 -12.90
N THR A 492 -10.03 -4.56 -12.83
CA THR A 492 -8.75 -4.29 -12.20
C THR A 492 -7.62 -4.91 -13.01
N ASP A 493 -6.46 -4.28 -12.96
CA ASP A 493 -5.21 -4.84 -13.48
C ASP A 493 -4.65 -5.95 -12.57
N GLY A 494 -5.26 -6.15 -11.39
CA GLY A 494 -4.87 -7.17 -10.43
C GLY A 494 -3.63 -6.77 -9.62
N GLU A 495 -3.12 -7.76 -8.89
CA GLU A 495 -1.94 -7.55 -8.06
C GLU A 495 -0.67 -7.62 -8.91
N PRO A 496 0.29 -6.69 -8.75
CA PRO A 496 1.58 -6.78 -9.41
C PRO A 496 2.27 -8.12 -9.15
N GLY A 497 2.80 -8.74 -10.19
CA GLY A 497 3.43 -10.06 -10.09
C GLY A 497 2.47 -11.25 -9.99
N ASN A 498 1.16 -11.01 -10.03
CA ASN A 498 0.14 -12.05 -10.04
C ASN A 498 -0.98 -11.75 -11.07
N PRO A 499 -0.73 -11.95 -12.36
CA PRO A 499 -1.66 -11.59 -13.44
C PRO A 499 -2.96 -12.41 -13.42
N LEU A 500 -3.02 -13.51 -12.66
CA LEU A 500 -4.24 -14.31 -12.49
C LEU A 500 -5.31 -13.58 -11.65
N THR A 501 -4.94 -12.50 -10.95
CA THR A 501 -5.87 -11.65 -10.20
C THR A 501 -6.48 -10.51 -11.03
N ALA A 502 -5.96 -10.27 -12.24
CA ALA A 502 -6.52 -9.28 -13.15
C ALA A 502 -7.90 -9.73 -13.67
N THR A 503 -8.87 -8.82 -13.71
CA THR A 503 -10.12 -9.08 -14.39
C THR A 503 -9.97 -8.79 -15.88
N ILE A 504 -10.19 -9.80 -16.73
CA ILE A 504 -10.06 -9.71 -18.19
C ILE A 504 -11.39 -10.11 -18.82
N GLY A 505 -11.86 -9.31 -19.75
CA GLY A 505 -13.08 -9.59 -20.52
C GLY A 505 -12.79 -10.28 -21.86
N GLN A 506 -13.47 -9.84 -22.92
CA GLN A 506 -13.34 -10.39 -24.26
C GLN A 506 -12.11 -9.85 -24.97
N ILE A 507 -11.19 -10.72 -25.35
CA ILE A 507 -9.96 -10.36 -26.05
C ILE A 507 -10.16 -10.53 -27.55
N GLU A 508 -10.11 -9.43 -28.30
CA GLU A 508 -10.30 -9.39 -29.76
C GLU A 508 -9.01 -9.05 -30.53
N GLY A 509 -7.90 -8.87 -29.84
CA GLY A 509 -6.61 -8.66 -30.44
C GLY A 509 -5.47 -8.88 -29.45
N MET A 510 -4.37 -9.44 -29.94
CA MET A 510 -3.16 -9.70 -29.16
C MET A 510 -1.93 -9.52 -30.02
N ALA A 511 -0.84 -9.05 -29.40
CA ALA A 511 0.47 -8.96 -30.04
C ALA A 511 1.57 -8.92 -28.99
N VAL A 512 2.75 -9.42 -29.33
CA VAL A 512 3.96 -9.30 -28.50
C VAL A 512 4.87 -8.24 -29.11
N ASP A 513 5.29 -7.26 -28.32
CA ASP A 513 6.21 -6.19 -28.75
C ASP A 513 7.68 -6.65 -28.76
N ALA A 514 8.58 -5.75 -29.15
CA ALA A 514 10.01 -6.02 -29.25
C ALA A 514 10.66 -6.30 -27.88
N GLU A 515 10.11 -5.76 -26.82
CA GLU A 515 10.54 -5.95 -25.43
C GLU A 515 9.99 -7.27 -24.82
N GLY A 516 9.06 -7.93 -25.50
CA GLY A 516 8.43 -9.16 -25.04
C GLY A 516 7.19 -8.91 -24.18
N ASN A 517 6.62 -7.72 -24.18
CA ASN A 517 5.36 -7.47 -23.51
C ASN A 517 4.19 -7.98 -24.35
N LEU A 518 3.21 -8.63 -23.72
CA LEU A 518 2.03 -9.16 -24.40
C LEU A 518 0.88 -8.15 -24.29
N TRP A 519 0.65 -7.45 -25.38
CA TRP A 519 -0.47 -6.51 -25.53
C TRP A 519 -1.76 -7.22 -25.88
N PHE A 520 -2.88 -6.75 -25.33
CA PHE A 520 -4.20 -7.26 -25.67
C PHE A 520 -5.28 -6.18 -25.61
N SER A 521 -6.25 -6.29 -26.50
CA SER A 521 -7.44 -5.44 -26.51
C SER A 521 -8.57 -6.14 -25.76
N ASP A 522 -9.19 -5.45 -24.80
CA ASP A 522 -10.35 -5.94 -24.04
C ASP A 522 -11.60 -5.16 -24.45
N VAL A 523 -12.43 -5.81 -25.26
CA VAL A 523 -13.67 -5.19 -25.78
C VAL A 523 -14.70 -4.96 -24.68
N THR A 524 -14.74 -5.81 -23.65
CA THR A 524 -15.69 -5.67 -22.55
C THR A 524 -15.48 -4.34 -21.81
N THR A 525 -14.22 -3.92 -21.70
CA THR A 525 -13.83 -2.70 -20.98
C THR A 525 -13.47 -1.53 -21.90
N ALA A 526 -13.46 -1.78 -23.22
CA ALA A 526 -13.00 -0.83 -24.25
C ALA A 526 -11.58 -0.29 -23.97
N THR A 527 -10.66 -1.17 -23.52
CA THR A 527 -9.30 -0.82 -23.17
C THR A 527 -8.26 -1.58 -23.97
N VAL A 528 -7.06 -1.03 -24.05
CA VAL A 528 -5.84 -1.72 -24.47
C VAL A 528 -4.92 -1.86 -23.28
N ARG A 529 -4.56 -3.10 -22.99
CA ARG A 529 -3.79 -3.49 -21.81
C ARG A 529 -2.54 -4.25 -22.22
N VAL A 530 -1.58 -4.33 -21.32
CA VAL A 530 -0.33 -5.06 -21.54
C VAL A 530 -0.06 -5.96 -20.33
N LEU A 531 0.33 -7.19 -20.58
CA LEU A 531 0.94 -8.09 -19.59
C LEU A 531 2.45 -7.98 -19.76
N VAL A 532 3.08 -7.28 -18.81
CA VAL A 532 4.53 -7.16 -18.70
C VAL A 532 5.05 -8.40 -17.99
N PRO A 533 5.97 -9.18 -18.56
CA PRO A 533 6.47 -10.39 -17.92
C PRO A 533 7.25 -10.06 -16.63
N GLY A 534 7.31 -11.01 -15.72
CA GLY A 534 8.16 -10.94 -14.54
C GLY A 534 9.61 -11.30 -14.85
N GLU A 535 10.41 -11.49 -13.81
CA GLU A 535 11.81 -11.86 -13.92
C GLU A 535 12.01 -13.12 -14.79
N GLY A 536 13.00 -13.09 -15.67
CA GLY A 536 13.28 -14.19 -16.60
C GLY A 536 12.28 -14.33 -17.74
N GLY A 537 11.39 -13.36 -17.96
CA GLY A 537 10.37 -13.40 -19.00
C GLY A 537 9.13 -14.22 -18.64
N ASP A 538 8.95 -14.58 -17.38
CA ASP A 538 7.85 -15.42 -16.89
C ASP A 538 6.55 -14.58 -16.78
N TYR A 539 5.61 -14.81 -17.69
CA TYR A 539 4.32 -14.13 -17.67
C TYR A 539 3.43 -14.52 -16.48
N THR A 540 3.64 -15.67 -15.84
CA THR A 540 2.85 -16.06 -14.66
C THR A 540 3.18 -15.23 -13.41
N LYS A 541 4.32 -14.55 -13.44
CA LYS A 541 4.79 -13.59 -12.44
C LYS A 541 4.74 -12.15 -12.95
N GLY A 542 4.06 -11.94 -14.07
CA GLY A 542 3.96 -10.66 -14.74
C GLY A 542 2.95 -9.72 -14.06
N THR A 543 2.83 -8.54 -14.66
CA THR A 543 1.91 -7.49 -14.20
C THR A 543 1.07 -7.02 -15.37
N VAL A 544 -0.25 -7.05 -15.21
CA VAL A 544 -1.16 -6.46 -16.18
C VAL A 544 -1.24 -4.96 -15.92
N LYS A 545 -1.20 -4.15 -16.99
CA LYS A 545 -1.30 -2.69 -16.91
C LYS A 545 -2.21 -2.16 -18.03
N THR A 546 -3.15 -1.30 -17.69
CA THR A 546 -3.97 -0.59 -18.67
C THR A 546 -3.17 0.56 -19.27
N ARG A 547 -3.05 0.62 -20.60
CA ARG A 547 -2.29 1.65 -21.34
C ARG A 547 -3.16 2.66 -22.02
N ALA A 548 -4.32 2.25 -22.50
CA ALA A 548 -5.25 3.14 -23.20
C ALA A 548 -6.70 2.67 -23.10
N GLY A 549 -7.63 3.61 -23.23
CA GLY A 549 -9.06 3.39 -23.22
C GLY A 549 -9.72 3.83 -21.92
N MET A 550 -10.89 4.43 -22.04
CA MET A 550 -11.78 4.73 -20.92
C MET A 550 -12.46 3.43 -20.51
N ASN A 551 -12.20 3.00 -19.31
CA ASN A 551 -12.79 1.81 -18.74
C ASN A 551 -14.33 1.84 -18.88
N PHE A 552 -14.91 0.88 -19.64
CA PHE A 552 -16.35 0.73 -19.88
C PHE A 552 -17.08 1.81 -20.70
N VAL A 553 -16.40 2.65 -21.42
CA VAL A 553 -17.08 3.64 -22.26
C VAL A 553 -16.99 3.26 -23.73
N SER A 554 -17.66 2.17 -24.10
CA SER A 554 -17.82 1.75 -25.51
C SER A 554 -18.72 2.68 -26.34
N LYS A 555 -19.26 3.73 -25.75
CA LYS A 555 -20.27 4.62 -26.38
C LYS A 555 -19.72 5.84 -27.10
N TYR A 556 -18.43 6.13 -26.95
CA TYR A 556 -17.86 7.33 -27.56
C TYR A 556 -17.14 6.98 -28.86
N PRO A 557 -17.42 7.70 -29.96
CA PRO A 557 -16.60 7.59 -31.16
C PRO A 557 -15.19 8.00 -30.78
N GLY A 558 -14.19 7.23 -31.23
CA GLY A 558 -12.77 7.38 -31.00
C GLY A 558 -12.29 8.75 -30.54
N VAL A 559 -12.10 8.88 -29.21
CA VAL A 559 -11.52 10.09 -28.63
C VAL A 559 -10.01 9.93 -28.60
N ASP A 560 -9.31 10.85 -29.26
CA ASP A 560 -7.84 10.95 -29.23
C ASP A 560 -7.39 11.65 -27.94
N GLY A 561 -6.16 11.45 -27.50
CA GLY A 561 -5.57 12.14 -26.37
C GLY A 561 -4.76 11.26 -25.44
N LEU A 562 -4.66 11.65 -24.14
CA LEU A 562 -3.97 10.87 -23.12
C LEU A 562 -4.58 9.47 -23.01
N GLY A 563 -3.76 8.44 -22.96
CA GLY A 563 -4.15 7.04 -23.12
C GLY A 563 -5.38 6.62 -22.29
N THR A 564 -5.35 6.86 -20.98
CA THR A 564 -6.49 6.53 -20.09
C THR A 564 -7.73 7.39 -20.30
N ASN A 565 -7.61 8.52 -20.99
CA ASN A 565 -8.73 9.41 -21.37
C ASN A 565 -9.20 9.19 -22.81
N ALA A 566 -8.46 8.40 -23.59
CA ALA A 566 -8.84 8.04 -24.95
C ALA A 566 -10.00 7.06 -24.94
N GLY A 567 -10.87 7.15 -25.93
CA GLY A 567 -12.02 6.26 -26.08
C GLY A 567 -11.90 5.37 -27.32
N PHE A 568 -12.26 4.09 -27.17
CA PHE A 568 -12.41 3.13 -28.25
C PHE A 568 -13.86 2.66 -28.33
N LYS A 569 -14.29 2.32 -29.52
CA LYS A 569 -15.65 1.77 -29.72
C LYS A 569 -15.65 0.25 -29.68
N TYR A 570 -14.69 -0.37 -30.35
CA TYR A 570 -14.52 -1.82 -30.39
C TYR A 570 -13.05 -2.17 -30.69
N PRO A 571 -12.17 -2.13 -29.69
CA PRO A 571 -10.75 -2.38 -29.92
C PRO A 571 -10.51 -3.84 -30.32
N CYS A 572 -9.99 -4.05 -31.52
CA CYS A 572 -9.70 -5.36 -32.13
C CYS A 572 -8.20 -5.60 -32.25
N GLY A 573 -7.74 -5.97 -33.45
CA GLY A 573 -6.39 -6.34 -33.76
C GLY A 573 -5.34 -5.30 -33.37
N LEU A 574 -4.25 -5.78 -32.85
CA LEU A 574 -3.08 -5.00 -32.42
C LEU A 574 -1.88 -5.35 -33.28
N LEU A 575 -1.05 -4.36 -33.58
CA LEU A 575 0.20 -4.52 -34.33
C LEU A 575 1.29 -3.64 -33.72
N PRO A 576 2.36 -4.23 -33.14
CA PRO A 576 3.52 -3.46 -32.71
C PRO A 576 4.28 -2.91 -33.92
N MET A 577 4.68 -1.64 -33.82
CA MET A 577 5.41 -0.95 -34.87
C MET A 577 6.89 -0.85 -34.51
N PRO A 578 7.79 -0.77 -35.51
CA PRO A 578 9.25 -0.68 -35.25
C PRO A 578 9.69 0.53 -34.44
N ASP A 579 8.86 1.58 -34.35
CA ASP A 579 9.13 2.79 -33.57
C ASP A 579 8.66 2.67 -32.10
N GLY A 580 8.25 1.48 -31.67
CA GLY A 580 7.75 1.21 -30.32
C GLY A 580 6.27 1.59 -30.11
N SER A 581 5.61 2.15 -31.12
CA SER A 581 4.15 2.39 -31.04
C SER A 581 3.36 1.12 -31.35
N MET A 582 2.08 1.14 -30.98
CA MET A 582 1.13 0.07 -31.25
C MET A 582 0.01 0.60 -32.16
N LEU A 583 -0.23 -0.03 -33.28
CA LEU A 583 -1.44 0.22 -34.05
C LEU A 583 -2.58 -0.65 -33.52
N LEU A 584 -3.77 -0.06 -33.45
CA LEU A 584 -5.01 -0.70 -33.02
C LEU A 584 -6.08 -0.55 -34.11
N ALA A 585 -6.69 -1.63 -34.47
CA ALA A 585 -7.95 -1.62 -35.23
C ALA A 585 -9.11 -1.30 -34.28
N ASP A 586 -9.74 -0.13 -34.38
CA ASP A 586 -10.97 0.18 -33.68
C ASP A 586 -12.17 -0.18 -34.60
N GLY A 587 -12.53 -1.47 -34.58
CA GLY A 587 -13.34 -2.11 -35.57
C GLY A 587 -14.64 -1.38 -35.92
N THR A 588 -15.59 -1.28 -35.00
CA THR A 588 -16.86 -0.56 -35.22
C THR A 588 -16.70 0.97 -35.05
N GLY A 589 -15.55 1.45 -34.66
CA GLY A 589 -15.16 2.85 -34.76
C GLY A 589 -14.76 3.27 -36.18
N PHE A 590 -14.55 2.29 -37.08
CA PHE A 590 -14.13 2.49 -38.46
C PHE A 590 -12.85 3.32 -38.61
N THR A 591 -11.89 3.08 -37.65
CA THR A 591 -10.61 3.79 -37.58
C THR A 591 -9.47 2.84 -37.29
N ILE A 592 -8.25 3.25 -37.65
CA ILE A 592 -7.01 2.70 -37.13
C ILE A 592 -6.39 3.75 -36.23
N ARG A 593 -6.03 3.33 -35.04
CA ARG A 593 -5.50 4.18 -33.97
C ARG A 593 -4.03 3.86 -33.71
N ARG A 594 -3.24 4.84 -33.36
CA ARG A 594 -1.86 4.67 -32.90
C ARG A 594 -1.79 4.96 -31.41
N ILE A 595 -1.20 4.06 -30.67
CA ILE A 595 -0.94 4.16 -29.25
C ILE A 595 0.58 4.29 -29.10
N TYR A 596 1.06 5.36 -28.49
CA TYR A 596 2.49 5.66 -28.41
C TYR A 596 2.82 6.37 -27.10
N SER A 597 4.07 6.26 -26.65
CA SER A 597 4.55 6.95 -25.46
C SER A 597 5.32 8.22 -25.82
N LYS A 598 5.22 9.21 -24.95
CA LYS A 598 6.03 10.43 -24.96
C LYS A 598 6.83 10.56 -23.68
#